data_b0dbcb840d93a0c179f63e71aaf93c85
#
_entry.id   b0dbcb840d93a0c179f63e71aaf93c85
#
_cell.length_a   1.000
_cell.length_b   1.000
_cell.length_c   1.000
_cell.angle_alpha   90.00
_cell.angle_beta   90.00
_cell.angle_gamma   90.00
#
_symmetry.space_group_name_H-M   'P 1'
#
loop_
_entity.id
_entity.type
_entity.pdbx_description
1 polymer ?
#
loop_
_entity_poly.entity_id
_entity_poly.type
_entity_poly.pdbx_seq_one_letter_code
_entity_poly.pdbx_strand_id
1 'polypeptide(L)'
;MAFLEVEHLKYRYPYTKKLALDDISFTAEKGEFIGIIGENGAGKSTLSQAFCGLVPQFYKGAYGGKVTVDGIAAATTPTAELCKKVGLIFQNPFNQLSGAKDTVWDEVAFGLENFGVPAEQIHERLNKVLHQLDIWQFREKNPFDLSGGQMQRVAIASVLAMEPEILLLDEPTSQLDPQGSEEVFHTVELLAQTGITIFMIEQKMEKLASYCDKILLLHEGKQIAFDTPEKIFSRPDLAELGICPPYVTRYCVEQHLFRPDGTYPVAVEDVKEALKRDKESKVTLPQLADTVLAEAPENRFDVRNLKFSYTEDHPIFENFQLSLDQRPTAIIGQNGAGKTTLD
;
A
#
# COMPACT_ATOMS: atom_id res chain seq x y z
N MET A 1 21.65 -1.44 -18.01
CA MET A 1 21.37 -2.80 -17.49
C MET A 1 20.20 -2.62 -16.54
N ALA A 2 19.20 -3.50 -16.61
CA ALA A 2 18.07 -3.46 -15.69
C ALA A 2 18.56 -3.53 -14.24
N PHE A 3 17.93 -2.77 -13.35
CA PHE A 3 18.30 -2.71 -11.93
C PHE A 3 17.72 -3.90 -11.15
N LEU A 4 16.48 -4.28 -11.47
CA LEU A 4 15.87 -5.53 -11.04
C LEU A 4 15.46 -6.32 -12.28
N GLU A 5 15.81 -7.61 -12.32
CA GLU A 5 15.51 -8.51 -13.42
C GLU A 5 14.89 -9.80 -12.88
N VAL A 6 13.75 -10.16 -13.40
CA VAL A 6 13.01 -11.39 -13.08
C VAL A 6 12.89 -12.21 -14.36
N GLU A 7 13.44 -13.43 -14.36
CA GLU A 7 13.50 -14.32 -15.52
C GLU A 7 12.83 -15.66 -15.20
N HIS A 8 11.72 -15.95 -15.83
CA HIS A 8 10.99 -17.22 -15.74
C HIS A 8 10.78 -17.71 -14.31
N LEU A 9 10.51 -16.77 -13.36
CA LEU A 9 10.36 -17.07 -11.95
C LEU A 9 9.17 -17.99 -11.72
N LYS A 10 9.43 -19.12 -11.06
CA LYS A 10 8.41 -20.09 -10.61
C LYS A 10 8.67 -20.40 -9.15
N TYR A 11 7.58 -20.46 -8.38
CA TYR A 11 7.69 -20.85 -7.00
C TYR A 11 6.46 -21.59 -6.49
N ARG A 12 6.71 -22.61 -5.66
CA ARG A 12 5.68 -23.40 -4.99
C ARG A 12 6.07 -23.61 -3.53
N TYR A 13 5.17 -23.23 -2.64
CA TYR A 13 5.35 -23.48 -1.21
C TYR A 13 5.44 -24.97 -0.88
N PRO A 14 6.16 -25.35 0.21
CA PRO A 14 6.16 -26.71 0.70
C PRO A 14 4.73 -27.23 0.94
N TYR A 15 4.51 -28.51 0.69
CA TYR A 15 3.25 -29.19 0.91
C TYR A 15 2.05 -28.68 0.10
N THR A 16 2.23 -27.77 -0.84
CA THR A 16 1.19 -27.32 -1.77
C THR A 16 1.34 -27.98 -3.15
N LYS A 17 0.23 -28.05 -3.91
CA LYS A 17 0.26 -28.54 -5.30
C LYS A 17 0.28 -27.41 -6.32
N LYS A 18 -0.34 -26.25 -5.97
CA LYS A 18 -0.44 -25.07 -6.85
C LYS A 18 0.84 -24.25 -6.79
N LEU A 19 1.30 -23.75 -7.94
CA LEU A 19 2.34 -22.75 -8.01
C LEU A 19 1.81 -21.42 -7.45
N ALA A 20 2.58 -20.78 -6.59
CA ALA A 20 2.32 -19.43 -6.12
C ALA A 20 2.79 -18.37 -7.12
N LEU A 21 3.86 -18.69 -7.86
CA LEU A 21 4.35 -17.93 -9.01
C LEU A 21 4.60 -18.90 -10.16
N ASP A 22 4.15 -18.56 -11.36
CA ASP A 22 4.24 -19.39 -12.56
C ASP A 22 4.65 -18.54 -13.76
N ASP A 23 5.95 -18.58 -14.06
CA ASP A 23 6.55 -17.98 -15.25
C ASP A 23 6.49 -16.42 -15.29
N ILE A 24 6.90 -15.77 -14.20
CA ILE A 24 6.98 -14.32 -14.11
C ILE A 24 8.30 -13.84 -14.75
N SER A 25 8.21 -12.87 -15.67
CA SER A 25 9.38 -12.27 -16.33
C SER A 25 9.16 -10.79 -16.61
N PHE A 26 9.99 -9.92 -16.02
CA PHE A 26 10.00 -8.48 -16.28
C PHE A 26 11.30 -7.86 -15.81
N THR A 27 11.51 -6.61 -16.18
CA THR A 27 12.67 -5.80 -15.74
C THR A 27 12.21 -4.46 -15.21
N ALA A 28 12.92 -3.94 -14.21
CA ALA A 28 12.74 -2.61 -13.68
C ALA A 28 14.04 -1.82 -13.70
N GLU A 29 13.95 -0.54 -14.03
CA GLU A 29 15.05 0.39 -13.99
C GLU A 29 15.18 1.04 -12.61
N LYS A 30 16.36 1.60 -12.31
CA LYS A 30 16.60 2.29 -11.05
C LYS A 30 15.73 3.56 -10.97
N GLY A 31 15.07 3.74 -9.84
CA GLY A 31 14.21 4.90 -9.58
C GLY A 31 12.79 4.77 -10.11
N GLU A 32 12.41 3.65 -10.75
CA GLU A 32 11.02 3.42 -11.17
C GLU A 32 10.12 3.14 -9.96
N PHE A 33 8.89 3.64 -10.03
CA PHE A 33 7.81 3.29 -9.10
C PHE A 33 6.86 2.30 -9.79
N ILE A 34 6.83 1.06 -9.30
CA ILE A 34 6.05 -0.03 -9.88
C ILE A 34 4.95 -0.48 -8.93
N GLY A 35 3.70 -0.41 -9.39
CA GLY A 35 2.55 -0.99 -8.71
C GLY A 35 2.42 -2.49 -9.01
N ILE A 36 2.08 -3.30 -8.01
CA ILE A 36 1.76 -4.72 -8.19
C ILE A 36 0.31 -4.93 -7.80
N ILE A 37 -0.53 -5.32 -8.76
CA ILE A 37 -1.96 -5.54 -8.57
C ILE A 37 -2.38 -6.97 -8.91
N GLY A 38 -3.52 -7.38 -8.39
CA GLY A 38 -4.10 -8.71 -8.58
C GLY A 38 -5.00 -9.08 -7.40
N GLU A 39 -5.84 -10.09 -7.58
CA GLU A 39 -6.68 -10.64 -6.52
C GLU A 39 -5.87 -11.17 -5.33
N ASN A 40 -6.56 -11.41 -4.21
CA ASN A 40 -5.96 -12.10 -3.07
C ASN A 40 -5.55 -13.52 -3.51
N GLY A 41 -4.30 -13.87 -3.17
CA GLY A 41 -3.72 -15.15 -3.63
C GLY A 41 -3.11 -15.13 -5.04
N ALA A 42 -3.09 -14.00 -5.74
CA ALA A 42 -2.47 -13.88 -7.06
C ALA A 42 -0.93 -13.99 -7.06
N GLY A 43 -0.29 -14.06 -5.88
CA GLY A 43 1.16 -14.22 -5.76
C GLY A 43 1.94 -12.94 -5.44
N LYS A 44 1.28 -11.80 -5.22
CA LYS A 44 1.90 -10.48 -5.01
C LYS A 44 2.95 -10.47 -3.89
N SER A 45 2.57 -10.84 -2.67
CA SER A 45 3.49 -10.90 -1.52
C SER A 45 4.60 -11.94 -1.72
N THR A 46 4.30 -13.08 -2.39
CA THR A 46 5.30 -14.09 -2.71
C THR A 46 6.37 -13.53 -3.66
N LEU A 47 5.96 -12.70 -4.63
CA LEU A 47 6.88 -12.04 -5.55
C LEU A 47 7.80 -11.05 -4.80
N SER A 48 7.25 -10.21 -3.91
CA SER A 48 8.04 -9.31 -3.06
C SER A 48 9.04 -10.08 -2.19
N GLN A 49 8.61 -11.20 -1.61
CA GLN A 49 9.48 -12.08 -0.83
C GLN A 49 10.62 -12.71 -1.66
N ALA A 50 10.38 -12.93 -2.97
CA ALA A 50 11.45 -13.41 -3.85
C ALA A 50 12.51 -12.34 -4.13
N PHE A 51 12.15 -11.04 -4.17
CA PHE A 51 13.10 -9.96 -4.37
C PHE A 51 14.05 -9.78 -3.19
N CYS A 52 13.56 -9.96 -1.95
CA CYS A 52 14.39 -9.89 -0.75
C CYS A 52 14.95 -11.26 -0.30
N GLY A 53 14.85 -12.30 -1.15
CA GLY A 53 15.46 -13.61 -0.93
C GLY A 53 14.79 -14.46 0.16
N LEU A 54 13.69 -14.02 0.77
CA LEU A 54 12.91 -14.84 1.72
C LEU A 54 12.36 -16.10 1.05
N VAL A 55 12.05 -16.01 -0.24
CA VAL A 55 11.76 -17.13 -1.12
C VAL A 55 12.98 -17.34 -2.03
N PRO A 56 13.63 -18.52 -2.02
CA PRO A 56 13.31 -19.74 -1.29
C PRO A 56 14.07 -19.92 0.04
N GLN A 57 14.85 -18.94 0.50
CA GLN A 57 15.81 -19.16 1.59
C GLN A 57 15.12 -19.41 2.94
N PHE A 58 14.12 -18.61 3.29
CA PHE A 58 13.35 -18.75 4.52
C PHE A 58 12.12 -19.65 4.31
N TYR A 59 11.27 -19.29 3.38
CA TYR A 59 10.11 -20.11 2.97
C TYR A 59 10.58 -21.20 2.00
N LYS A 60 11.10 -22.29 2.51
CA LYS A 60 11.56 -23.42 1.68
C LYS A 60 10.50 -23.83 0.67
N GLY A 61 10.89 -24.29 -0.51
CA GLY A 61 9.94 -24.70 -1.55
C GLY A 61 10.65 -25.02 -2.86
N ALA A 62 9.85 -25.34 -3.87
CA ALA A 62 10.38 -25.54 -5.23
C ALA A 62 10.50 -24.16 -5.90
N TYR A 63 11.72 -23.81 -6.30
CA TYR A 63 12.07 -22.54 -6.92
C TYR A 63 12.69 -22.80 -8.30
N GLY A 64 12.28 -22.01 -9.30
CA GLY A 64 12.84 -22.02 -10.66
C GLY A 64 12.92 -20.62 -11.22
N GLY A 65 13.74 -20.44 -12.23
CA GLY A 65 14.02 -19.12 -12.78
C GLY A 65 15.02 -18.33 -11.96
N LYS A 66 15.04 -16.99 -12.14
CA LYS A 66 16.06 -16.12 -11.54
C LYS A 66 15.47 -14.77 -11.16
N VAL A 67 15.90 -14.25 -10.02
CA VAL A 67 15.71 -12.85 -9.62
C VAL A 67 17.08 -12.25 -9.37
N THR A 68 17.37 -11.14 -10.03
CA THR A 68 18.64 -10.41 -9.90
C THR A 68 18.35 -8.97 -9.47
N VAL A 69 19.00 -8.51 -8.43
CA VAL A 69 18.94 -7.13 -7.93
C VAL A 69 20.32 -6.53 -8.03
N ASP A 70 20.51 -5.52 -8.87
CA ASP A 70 21.81 -4.88 -9.13
C ASP A 70 22.92 -5.91 -9.35
N GLY A 71 22.68 -6.89 -10.22
CA GLY A 71 23.61 -7.99 -10.54
C GLY A 71 23.71 -9.09 -9.49
N ILE A 72 23.03 -8.99 -8.34
CA ILE A 72 23.09 -9.97 -7.25
C ILE A 72 21.90 -10.93 -7.34
N ALA A 73 22.16 -12.23 -7.32
CA ALA A 73 21.11 -13.25 -7.39
C ALA A 73 20.40 -13.41 -6.04
N ALA A 74 19.11 -13.01 -5.94
CA ALA A 74 18.37 -12.98 -4.69
C ALA A 74 18.20 -14.35 -4.03
N ALA A 75 18.04 -15.42 -4.81
CA ALA A 75 17.81 -16.76 -4.27
C ALA A 75 19.01 -17.38 -3.56
N THR A 76 20.23 -16.93 -3.85
CA THR A 76 21.50 -17.54 -3.35
C THR A 76 22.31 -16.60 -2.48
N THR A 77 22.11 -15.29 -2.56
CA THR A 77 22.80 -14.29 -1.73
C THR A 77 22.22 -14.32 -0.31
N PRO A 78 23.06 -14.38 0.75
CA PRO A 78 22.57 -14.35 2.11
C PRO A 78 21.60 -13.18 2.37
N THR A 79 20.48 -13.44 3.05
CA THR A 79 19.46 -12.41 3.34
C THR A 79 20.07 -11.19 4.05
N ALA A 80 21.09 -11.40 4.93
CA ALA A 80 21.80 -10.32 5.61
C ALA A 80 22.56 -9.36 4.65
N GLU A 81 22.95 -9.81 3.48
CA GLU A 81 23.56 -8.96 2.44
C GLU A 81 22.49 -8.30 1.58
N LEU A 82 21.44 -9.06 1.25
CA LEU A 82 20.38 -8.60 0.37
C LEU A 82 19.53 -7.50 1.01
N CYS A 83 19.26 -7.59 2.33
CA CYS A 83 18.48 -6.58 3.06
C CYS A 83 19.16 -5.20 3.16
N LYS A 84 20.45 -5.08 2.81
CA LYS A 84 21.12 -3.79 2.62
C LYS A 84 20.72 -3.10 1.31
N LYS A 85 20.22 -3.87 0.34
CA LYS A 85 19.79 -3.35 -0.97
C LYS A 85 18.27 -3.29 -1.10
N VAL A 86 17.56 -4.24 -0.49
CA VAL A 86 16.11 -4.42 -0.63
C VAL A 86 15.46 -4.35 0.74
N GLY A 87 14.70 -3.30 0.96
CA GLY A 87 13.88 -3.14 2.17
C GLY A 87 12.45 -3.64 1.93
N LEU A 88 11.89 -4.39 2.87
CA LEU A 88 10.50 -4.88 2.82
C LEU A 88 9.70 -4.29 3.98
N ILE A 89 8.58 -3.68 3.66
CA ILE A 89 7.58 -3.18 4.61
C ILE A 89 6.39 -4.13 4.55
N PHE A 90 6.06 -4.74 5.70
CA PHE A 90 4.93 -5.65 5.83
C PHE A 90 3.58 -4.90 5.92
N GLN A 91 2.52 -5.60 5.56
CA GLN A 91 1.14 -5.14 5.65
C GLN A 91 0.76 -4.66 7.07
N ASN A 92 1.23 -5.37 8.08
CA ASN A 92 0.97 -5.04 9.48
C ASN A 92 2.24 -4.51 10.15
N PRO A 93 2.26 -3.22 10.57
CA PRO A 93 3.43 -2.63 11.24
C PRO A 93 3.81 -3.35 12.55
N PHE A 94 2.85 -3.96 13.25
CA PHE A 94 3.15 -4.76 14.44
C PHE A 94 4.06 -5.96 14.17
N ASN A 95 4.05 -6.49 12.95
CA ASN A 95 4.95 -7.59 12.55
C ASN A 95 6.33 -7.08 12.11
N GLN A 96 6.46 -5.78 11.85
CA GLN A 96 7.69 -5.14 11.41
C GLN A 96 8.56 -4.73 12.60
N LEU A 97 7.93 -4.16 13.62
CA LEU A 97 8.63 -3.65 14.80
C LEU A 97 9.16 -4.80 15.66
N SER A 98 10.38 -4.63 16.17
CA SER A 98 11.06 -5.67 16.96
C SER A 98 10.36 -5.97 18.30
N GLY A 99 9.70 -4.95 18.87
CA GLY A 99 9.11 -5.01 20.21
C GLY A 99 10.14 -5.13 21.34
N ALA A 100 11.42 -4.99 21.02
CA ALA A 100 12.51 -5.09 21.98
C ALA A 100 12.99 -3.73 22.50
N LYS A 101 12.45 -2.65 21.95
CA LYS A 101 12.87 -1.28 22.23
C LYS A 101 11.70 -0.45 22.74
N ASP A 102 11.98 0.44 23.70
CA ASP A 102 10.96 1.23 24.38
C ASP A 102 10.68 2.58 23.69
N THR A 103 11.56 3.01 22.78
CA THR A 103 11.42 4.29 22.07
C THR A 103 11.44 4.09 20.55
N VAL A 104 10.78 5.01 19.83
CA VAL A 104 10.86 5.07 18.36
C VAL A 104 12.32 5.21 17.90
N TRP A 105 13.10 6.03 18.61
CA TRP A 105 14.52 6.21 18.30
C TRP A 105 15.27 4.89 18.31
N ASP A 106 15.18 4.15 19.41
CA ASP A 106 15.90 2.89 19.57
C ASP A 106 15.38 1.80 18.63
N GLU A 107 14.06 1.79 18.36
CA GLU A 107 13.47 0.86 17.40
C GLU A 107 14.00 1.07 15.99
N VAL A 108 14.12 2.33 15.54
CA VAL A 108 14.68 2.67 14.21
C VAL A 108 16.20 2.39 14.18
N ALA A 109 16.91 2.59 15.28
CA ALA A 109 18.33 2.28 15.40
C ALA A 109 18.63 0.77 15.37
N PHE A 110 17.69 -0.07 15.79
CA PHE A 110 17.89 -1.49 16.03
C PHE A 110 18.51 -2.24 14.85
N GLY A 111 18.00 -1.98 13.62
CA GLY A 111 18.56 -2.58 12.40
C GLY A 111 20.03 -2.19 12.18
N LEU A 112 20.34 -0.91 12.34
CA LEU A 112 21.69 -0.37 12.16
C LEU A 112 22.68 -0.91 13.20
N GLU A 113 22.24 -1.03 14.47
CA GLU A 113 23.01 -1.63 15.55
C GLU A 113 23.39 -3.09 15.22
N ASN A 114 22.42 -3.88 14.72
CA ASN A 114 22.66 -5.28 14.34
C ASN A 114 23.66 -5.42 13.18
N PHE A 115 23.79 -4.41 12.32
CA PHE A 115 24.79 -4.36 11.27
C PHE A 115 26.12 -3.74 11.70
N GLY A 116 26.26 -3.35 12.99
CA GLY A 116 27.47 -2.77 13.53
C GLY A 116 27.79 -1.38 12.95
N VAL A 117 26.79 -0.62 12.55
CA VAL A 117 26.96 0.76 12.08
C VAL A 117 27.47 1.63 13.25
N PRO A 118 28.52 2.46 13.06
CA PRO A 118 29.01 3.35 14.11
C PRO A 118 27.92 4.29 14.66
N ALA A 119 27.93 4.53 15.98
CA ALA A 119 26.91 5.32 16.67
C ALA A 119 26.72 6.73 16.05
N GLU A 120 27.79 7.38 15.63
CA GLU A 120 27.73 8.71 14.98
C GLU A 120 26.94 8.67 13.68
N GLN A 121 27.15 7.64 12.84
CA GLN A 121 26.39 7.46 11.61
C GLN A 121 24.92 7.05 11.89
N ILE A 122 24.67 6.27 12.95
CA ILE A 122 23.30 5.97 13.38
C ILE A 122 22.58 7.27 13.72
N HIS A 123 23.17 8.14 14.53
CA HIS A 123 22.58 9.43 14.87
C HIS A 123 22.27 10.30 13.66
N GLU A 124 23.19 10.37 12.70
CA GLU A 124 22.97 11.12 11.45
C GLU A 124 21.80 10.58 10.64
N ARG A 125 21.77 9.26 10.40
CA ARG A 125 20.71 8.60 9.62
C ARG A 125 19.34 8.69 10.31
N LEU A 126 19.28 8.50 11.62
CA LEU A 126 18.04 8.62 12.38
C LEU A 126 17.50 10.05 12.33
N ASN A 127 18.35 11.06 12.56
CA ASN A 127 17.94 12.45 12.44
C ASN A 127 17.31 12.73 11.06
N LYS A 128 17.98 12.28 10.00
CA LYS A 128 17.50 12.46 8.62
C LYS A 128 16.15 11.79 8.39
N VAL A 129 16.04 10.50 8.70
CA VAL A 129 14.84 9.71 8.37
C VAL A 129 13.64 10.10 9.23
N LEU A 130 13.82 10.39 10.52
CA LEU A 130 12.72 10.77 11.40
C LEU A 130 12.13 12.14 11.02
N HIS A 131 12.95 13.08 10.56
CA HIS A 131 12.46 14.36 10.03
C HIS A 131 11.80 14.17 8.66
N GLN A 132 12.40 13.38 7.76
CA GLN A 132 11.85 13.12 6.43
C GLN A 132 10.45 12.50 6.49
N LEU A 133 10.18 11.66 7.49
CA LEU A 133 8.91 10.97 7.67
C LEU A 133 7.94 11.69 8.64
N ASP A 134 8.28 12.89 9.10
CA ASP A 134 7.50 13.68 10.07
C ASP A 134 7.09 12.88 11.33
N ILE A 135 8.08 12.19 11.92
CA ILE A 135 7.92 11.42 13.16
C ILE A 135 8.97 11.78 14.24
N TRP A 136 9.77 12.81 14.00
CA TRP A 136 10.78 13.28 14.95
C TRP A 136 10.22 13.60 16.34
N GLN A 137 9.04 14.20 16.39
CA GLN A 137 8.35 14.57 17.63
C GLN A 137 7.95 13.37 18.49
N PHE A 138 7.94 12.16 17.89
CA PHE A 138 7.58 10.93 18.57
C PHE A 138 8.78 10.07 18.99
N ARG A 139 10.03 10.52 18.75
CA ARG A 139 11.25 9.73 18.93
C ARG A 139 11.43 9.12 20.32
N GLU A 140 10.92 9.80 21.38
CA GLU A 140 10.99 9.35 22.77
C GLU A 140 9.76 8.52 23.20
N LYS A 141 8.74 8.39 22.33
CA LYS A 141 7.53 7.62 22.65
C LYS A 141 7.75 6.14 22.38
N ASN A 142 6.97 5.31 23.07
CA ASN A 142 6.89 3.91 22.73
C ASN A 142 6.22 3.74 21.35
N PRO A 143 6.78 2.96 20.42
CA PRO A 143 6.19 2.75 19.10
C PRO A 143 4.74 2.24 19.13
N PHE A 144 4.39 1.44 20.15
CA PHE A 144 3.07 0.84 20.30
C PHE A 144 2.00 1.79 20.88
N ASP A 145 2.40 2.96 21.39
CA ASP A 145 1.49 4.03 21.84
C ASP A 145 1.09 4.98 20.69
N LEU A 146 1.58 4.75 19.49
CA LEU A 146 1.34 5.59 18.32
C LEU A 146 0.05 5.17 17.59
N SER A 147 -0.54 6.11 16.81
CA SER A 147 -1.59 5.76 15.87
C SER A 147 -1.09 4.80 14.78
N GLY A 148 -2.00 4.06 14.14
CA GLY A 148 -1.63 3.13 13.07
C GLY A 148 -0.78 3.77 11.95
N GLY A 149 -1.14 4.97 11.49
CA GLY A 149 -0.38 5.69 10.47
C GLY A 149 0.99 6.16 10.97
N GLN A 150 1.10 6.61 12.23
CA GLN A 150 2.38 6.96 12.85
C GLN A 150 3.27 5.71 13.01
N MET A 151 2.70 4.61 13.48
CA MET A 151 3.42 3.34 13.63
C MET A 151 3.90 2.80 12.27
N GLN A 152 3.08 2.92 11.23
CA GLN A 152 3.49 2.54 9.86
C GLN A 152 4.67 3.39 9.38
N ARG A 153 4.68 4.70 9.66
CA ARG A 153 5.82 5.57 9.34
C ARG A 153 7.09 5.19 10.15
N VAL A 154 6.94 4.73 11.38
CA VAL A 154 8.08 4.18 12.15
C VAL A 154 8.59 2.90 11.51
N ALA A 155 7.71 1.99 11.08
CA ALA A 155 8.10 0.78 10.35
C ALA A 155 8.81 1.11 9.02
N ILE A 156 8.36 2.13 8.29
CA ILE A 156 9.07 2.63 7.10
C ILE A 156 10.42 3.22 7.49
N ALA A 157 10.50 4.00 8.59
CA ALA A 157 11.74 4.61 9.06
C ALA A 157 12.81 3.56 9.40
N SER A 158 12.43 2.46 10.07
CA SER A 158 13.37 1.40 10.46
C SER A 158 14.04 0.72 9.24
N VAL A 159 13.32 0.65 8.12
CA VAL A 159 13.88 0.12 6.87
C VAL A 159 14.67 1.18 6.12
N LEU A 160 14.17 2.42 6.01
CA LEU A 160 14.85 3.51 5.30
C LEU A 160 16.18 3.93 5.93
N ALA A 161 16.30 3.83 7.27
CA ALA A 161 17.55 4.07 7.97
C ALA A 161 18.70 3.17 7.48
N MET A 162 18.37 2.00 6.93
CA MET A 162 19.33 1.08 6.29
C MET A 162 19.80 1.55 4.91
N GLU A 163 19.17 2.60 4.35
CA GLU A 163 19.44 3.16 3.02
C GLU A 163 19.33 2.12 1.88
N PRO A 164 18.21 1.37 1.79
CA PRO A 164 18.02 0.41 0.73
C PRO A 164 17.91 1.11 -0.64
N GLU A 165 18.26 0.40 -1.70
CA GLU A 165 18.11 0.88 -3.08
C GLU A 165 16.73 0.55 -3.67
N ILE A 166 16.07 -0.49 -3.14
CA ILE A 166 14.70 -0.90 -3.46
C ILE A 166 13.86 -0.90 -2.18
N LEU A 167 12.68 -0.32 -2.24
CA LEU A 167 11.67 -0.36 -1.18
C LEU A 167 10.46 -1.15 -1.66
N LEU A 168 10.16 -2.24 -0.99
CA LEU A 168 8.98 -3.06 -1.21
C LEU A 168 7.93 -2.73 -0.16
N LEU A 169 6.71 -2.37 -0.56
CA LEU A 169 5.60 -2.06 0.33
C LEU A 169 4.46 -3.07 0.05
N ASP A 170 4.17 -3.93 1.01
CA ASP A 170 3.12 -4.92 0.90
C ASP A 170 1.84 -4.44 1.62
N GLU A 171 0.91 -3.84 0.87
CA GLU A 171 -0.36 -3.26 1.34
C GLU A 171 -0.20 -2.35 2.58
N PRO A 172 0.69 -1.33 2.54
CA PRO A 172 1.08 -0.56 3.73
C PRO A 172 -0.06 0.27 4.33
N THR A 173 -1.20 0.39 3.64
CA THR A 173 -2.34 1.20 4.09
C THR A 173 -3.58 0.40 4.44
N SER A 174 -3.55 -0.92 4.35
CA SER A 174 -4.73 -1.79 4.48
C SER A 174 -5.38 -1.77 5.88
N GLN A 175 -4.61 -1.47 6.93
CA GLN A 175 -5.08 -1.44 8.31
C GLN A 175 -5.28 -0.01 8.86
N LEU A 176 -5.13 0.99 7.99
CA LEU A 176 -5.19 2.39 8.38
C LEU A 176 -6.55 3.01 8.07
N ASP A 177 -6.91 3.99 8.87
CA ASP A 177 -8.01 4.87 8.53
C ASP A 177 -7.69 5.76 7.31
N PRO A 178 -8.66 6.47 6.74
CA PRO A 178 -8.42 7.29 5.58
C PRO A 178 -7.31 8.34 5.76
N GLN A 179 -7.24 8.97 6.94
CA GLN A 179 -6.21 9.97 7.23
C GLN A 179 -4.82 9.35 7.31
N GLY A 180 -4.65 8.27 8.08
CA GLY A 180 -3.38 7.56 8.18
C GLY A 180 -2.92 7.01 6.83
N SER A 181 -3.87 6.57 6.00
CA SER A 181 -3.56 6.15 4.61
C SER A 181 -3.00 7.28 3.77
N GLU A 182 -3.62 8.48 3.81
CA GLU A 182 -3.12 9.64 3.06
C GLU A 182 -1.72 10.07 3.53
N GLU A 183 -1.47 10.04 4.84
CA GLU A 183 -0.15 10.35 5.41
C GLU A 183 0.92 9.36 4.92
N VAL A 184 0.61 8.06 4.83
CA VAL A 184 1.55 7.05 4.31
C VAL A 184 1.77 7.24 2.80
N PHE A 185 0.71 7.49 2.01
CA PHE A 185 0.86 7.75 0.58
C PHE A 185 1.70 8.99 0.30
N HIS A 186 1.47 10.08 1.05
CA HIS A 186 2.30 11.28 0.93
C HIS A 186 3.78 10.98 1.27
N THR A 187 4.02 10.18 2.29
CA THR A 187 5.36 9.71 2.62
C THR A 187 6.01 8.96 1.46
N VAL A 188 5.28 8.01 0.85
CA VAL A 188 5.78 7.22 -0.29
C VAL A 188 6.06 8.10 -1.52
N GLU A 189 5.20 9.10 -1.77
CA GLU A 189 5.41 10.09 -2.83
C GLU A 189 6.72 10.88 -2.64
N LEU A 190 6.98 11.37 -1.44
CA LEU A 190 8.24 12.06 -1.12
C LEU A 190 9.46 11.14 -1.30
N LEU A 191 9.32 9.85 -0.95
CA LEU A 191 10.38 8.87 -1.16
C LEU A 191 10.65 8.60 -2.64
N ALA A 192 9.62 8.50 -3.47
CA ALA A 192 9.77 8.34 -4.92
C ALA A 192 10.60 9.47 -5.53
N GLN A 193 10.41 10.71 -5.06
CA GLN A 193 11.18 11.88 -5.51
C GLN A 193 12.68 11.82 -5.16
N THR A 194 13.09 10.95 -4.23
CA THR A 194 14.51 10.75 -3.90
C THR A 194 15.25 9.84 -4.88
N GLY A 195 14.53 9.22 -5.82
CA GLY A 195 15.10 8.29 -6.81
C GLY A 195 15.30 6.86 -6.29
N ILE A 196 14.72 6.50 -5.14
CA ILE A 196 14.65 5.12 -4.68
C ILE A 196 13.69 4.33 -5.58
N THR A 197 14.04 3.08 -5.91
CA THR A 197 13.13 2.20 -6.66
C THR A 197 12.05 1.67 -5.73
N ILE A 198 10.77 1.80 -6.12
CA ILE A 198 9.64 1.41 -5.27
C ILE A 198 8.81 0.33 -5.96
N PHE A 199 8.52 -0.73 -5.24
CA PHE A 199 7.47 -1.68 -5.60
C PHE A 199 6.37 -1.62 -4.53
N MET A 200 5.15 -1.37 -4.93
CA MET A 200 4.02 -1.21 -4.01
C MET A 200 2.87 -2.14 -4.40
N ILE A 201 2.54 -3.04 -3.51
CA ILE A 201 1.31 -3.81 -3.57
C ILE A 201 0.23 -2.98 -2.89
N GLU A 202 -0.86 -2.67 -3.59
CA GLU A 202 -1.96 -1.88 -3.03
C GLU A 202 -3.26 -2.21 -3.78
N GLN A 203 -4.40 -2.00 -3.08
CA GLN A 203 -5.74 -2.20 -3.63
C GLN A 203 -6.42 -0.87 -4.00
N LYS A 204 -5.85 0.26 -3.61
CA LYS A 204 -6.35 1.61 -3.95
C LYS A 204 -5.83 2.01 -5.34
N MET A 205 -6.57 1.60 -6.38
CA MET A 205 -6.15 1.75 -7.77
C MET A 205 -5.96 3.21 -8.18
N GLU A 206 -6.71 4.15 -7.58
CA GLU A 206 -6.55 5.59 -7.79
C GLU A 206 -5.13 6.07 -7.43
N LYS A 207 -4.60 5.56 -6.32
CA LYS A 207 -3.26 5.93 -5.84
C LYS A 207 -2.18 5.33 -6.74
N LEU A 208 -2.29 4.05 -7.08
CA LEU A 208 -1.34 3.42 -8.00
C LEU A 208 -1.35 4.08 -9.38
N ALA A 209 -2.53 4.44 -9.88
CA ALA A 209 -2.66 5.14 -11.14
C ALA A 209 -1.98 6.52 -11.16
N SER A 210 -1.90 7.18 -9.99
CA SER A 210 -1.31 8.51 -9.86
C SER A 210 0.20 8.51 -9.62
N TYR A 211 0.74 7.44 -9.01
CA TYR A 211 2.13 7.41 -8.57
C TYR A 211 3.03 6.48 -9.37
N CYS A 212 2.48 5.41 -9.98
CA CYS A 212 3.30 4.40 -10.62
C CYS A 212 3.67 4.76 -12.06
N ASP A 213 4.93 4.51 -12.41
CA ASP A 213 5.40 4.55 -13.80
C ASP A 213 4.86 3.34 -14.58
N LYS A 214 4.82 2.17 -13.92
CA LYS A 214 4.32 0.92 -14.48
C LYS A 214 3.52 0.13 -13.46
N ILE A 215 2.66 -0.73 -13.96
CA ILE A 215 1.87 -1.67 -13.15
C ILE A 215 2.11 -3.10 -13.64
N LEU A 216 2.43 -3.97 -12.70
CA LEU A 216 2.48 -5.42 -12.89
C LEU A 216 1.14 -6.02 -12.44
N LEU A 217 0.40 -6.57 -13.39
CA LEU A 217 -0.86 -7.26 -13.15
C LEU A 217 -0.61 -8.76 -13.04
N LEU A 218 -0.92 -9.32 -11.87
CA LEU A 218 -0.85 -10.74 -11.59
C LEU A 218 -2.23 -11.36 -11.44
N HIS A 219 -2.39 -12.56 -11.97
CA HIS A 219 -3.60 -13.38 -11.76
C HIS A 219 -3.18 -14.84 -11.63
N GLU A 220 -3.65 -15.52 -10.59
CA GLU A 220 -3.37 -16.94 -10.31
C GLU A 220 -1.88 -17.34 -10.38
N GLY A 221 -0.99 -16.47 -9.92
CA GLY A 221 0.46 -16.68 -9.94
C GLY A 221 1.13 -16.35 -11.27
N LYS A 222 0.39 -15.90 -12.27
CA LYS A 222 0.92 -15.56 -13.61
C LYS A 222 0.95 -14.07 -13.83
N GLN A 223 1.92 -13.64 -14.62
CA GLN A 223 1.99 -12.29 -15.16
C GLN A 223 1.01 -12.17 -16.33
N ILE A 224 0.02 -11.30 -16.17
CA ILE A 224 -0.95 -11.02 -17.23
C ILE A 224 -0.51 -9.85 -18.09
N ALA A 225 0.05 -8.80 -17.44
CA ALA A 225 0.58 -7.63 -18.13
C ALA A 225 1.60 -6.89 -17.27
N PHE A 226 2.47 -6.12 -17.92
CA PHE A 226 3.39 -5.17 -17.30
C PHE A 226 3.53 -3.96 -18.22
N ASP A 227 2.88 -2.85 -17.88
CA ASP A 227 2.83 -1.65 -18.73
C ASP A 227 2.44 -0.42 -17.88
N THR A 228 2.29 0.74 -18.52
CA THR A 228 1.84 1.97 -17.86
C THR A 228 0.43 1.83 -17.27
N PRO A 229 0.08 2.61 -16.25
CA PRO A 229 -1.25 2.58 -15.62
C PRO A 229 -2.39 2.74 -16.65
N GLU A 230 -2.25 3.63 -17.62
CA GLU A 230 -3.28 3.88 -18.63
C GLU A 230 -3.56 2.64 -19.48
N LYS A 231 -2.53 1.93 -19.91
CA LYS A 231 -2.69 0.70 -20.70
C LYS A 231 -3.28 -0.44 -19.86
N ILE A 232 -2.82 -0.57 -18.60
CA ILE A 232 -3.33 -1.60 -17.70
C ILE A 232 -4.81 -1.36 -17.40
N PHE A 233 -5.19 -0.14 -17.01
CA PHE A 233 -6.59 0.16 -16.65
C PHE A 233 -7.53 0.33 -17.85
N SER A 234 -6.99 0.37 -19.07
CA SER A 234 -7.80 0.34 -20.32
C SER A 234 -8.13 -1.07 -20.81
N ARG A 235 -7.64 -2.11 -20.15
CA ARG A 235 -7.91 -3.50 -20.54
C ARG A 235 -9.39 -3.86 -20.32
N PRO A 236 -10.02 -4.56 -21.29
CA PRO A 236 -11.43 -4.92 -21.18
C PRO A 236 -11.70 -6.10 -20.22
N ASP A 237 -10.67 -6.90 -19.91
CA ASP A 237 -10.76 -8.13 -19.10
C ASP A 237 -10.53 -7.91 -17.60
N LEU A 238 -10.35 -6.69 -17.12
CA LEU A 238 -10.03 -6.40 -15.72
C LEU A 238 -11.08 -6.92 -14.74
N ALA A 239 -12.36 -6.83 -15.07
CA ALA A 239 -13.43 -7.34 -14.21
C ALA A 239 -13.36 -8.87 -14.03
N GLU A 240 -12.97 -9.61 -15.09
CA GLU A 240 -12.77 -11.07 -15.03
C GLU A 240 -11.53 -11.44 -14.19
N LEU A 241 -10.54 -10.52 -14.13
CA LEU A 241 -9.33 -10.63 -13.32
C LEU A 241 -9.52 -10.09 -11.89
N GLY A 242 -10.75 -9.73 -11.48
CA GLY A 242 -11.07 -9.22 -10.16
C GLY A 242 -10.51 -7.83 -9.86
N ILE A 243 -10.18 -7.06 -10.90
CA ILE A 243 -9.62 -5.71 -10.76
C ILE A 243 -10.69 -4.66 -11.08
N CYS A 244 -10.91 -3.75 -10.14
CA CYS A 244 -11.75 -2.58 -10.34
C CYS A 244 -10.85 -1.38 -10.72
N PRO A 245 -10.93 -0.87 -11.96
CA PRO A 245 -10.14 0.30 -12.36
C PRO A 245 -10.53 1.55 -11.57
N PRO A 246 -9.70 2.61 -11.57
CA PRO A 246 -10.01 3.89 -10.94
C PRO A 246 -11.39 4.42 -11.32
N TYR A 247 -12.07 5.13 -10.41
CA TYR A 247 -13.40 5.72 -10.67
C TYR A 247 -13.40 6.61 -11.92
N VAL A 248 -12.32 7.37 -12.09
CA VAL A 248 -12.11 8.23 -13.26
C VAL A 248 -12.12 7.41 -14.55
N THR A 249 -11.39 6.29 -14.56
CA THR A 249 -11.32 5.40 -15.74
C THR A 249 -12.68 4.79 -16.05
N ARG A 250 -13.40 4.31 -15.01
CA ARG A 250 -14.75 3.74 -15.20
C ARG A 250 -15.72 4.74 -15.81
N TYR A 251 -15.70 5.98 -15.30
CA TYR A 251 -16.49 7.08 -15.89
C TYR A 251 -16.12 7.31 -17.36
N CYS A 252 -14.83 7.34 -17.69
CA CYS A 252 -14.37 7.53 -19.06
C CYS A 252 -14.77 6.38 -19.99
N VAL A 253 -14.77 5.15 -19.50
CA VAL A 253 -15.26 3.97 -20.25
C VAL A 253 -16.75 4.14 -20.58
N GLU A 254 -17.59 4.51 -19.60
CA GLU A 254 -19.03 4.73 -19.79
C GLU A 254 -19.34 5.90 -20.75
N GLN A 255 -18.51 6.95 -20.73
CA GLN A 255 -18.70 8.13 -21.57
C GLN A 255 -17.93 8.06 -22.89
N HIS A 256 -17.19 6.97 -23.16
CA HIS A 256 -16.34 6.81 -24.35
C HIS A 256 -15.30 7.93 -24.51
N LEU A 257 -14.75 8.42 -23.42
CA LEU A 257 -13.73 9.47 -23.38
C LEU A 257 -12.32 8.86 -23.41
N PHE A 258 -11.59 9.09 -24.49
CA PHE A 258 -10.26 8.52 -24.71
C PHE A 258 -9.16 9.58 -24.65
N ARG A 259 -7.97 9.14 -24.30
CA ARG A 259 -6.71 9.86 -24.53
C ARG A 259 -6.34 9.80 -26.02
N PRO A 260 -5.39 10.63 -26.51
CA PRO A 260 -4.96 10.62 -27.91
C PRO A 260 -4.39 9.29 -28.40
N ASP A 261 -3.84 8.49 -27.50
CA ASP A 261 -3.24 7.17 -27.76
C ASP A 261 -4.27 6.03 -27.74
N GLY A 262 -5.55 6.35 -27.52
CA GLY A 262 -6.64 5.37 -27.48
C GLY A 262 -6.83 4.69 -26.13
N THR A 263 -6.02 5.03 -25.10
CA THR A 263 -6.23 4.59 -23.73
C THR A 263 -7.27 5.43 -23.00
N TYR A 264 -7.78 4.94 -21.86
CA TYR A 264 -8.66 5.74 -21.01
C TYR A 264 -7.85 6.58 -20.00
N PRO A 265 -8.35 7.78 -19.64
CA PRO A 265 -7.81 8.57 -18.57
C PRO A 265 -7.78 7.80 -17.23
N VAL A 266 -6.71 7.97 -16.46
CA VAL A 266 -6.55 7.38 -15.12
C VAL A 266 -6.52 8.45 -14.02
N ALA A 267 -6.34 9.73 -14.39
CA ALA A 267 -6.34 10.87 -13.50
C ALA A 267 -7.39 11.91 -13.90
N VAL A 268 -7.84 12.73 -12.95
CA VAL A 268 -8.87 13.77 -13.19
C VAL A 268 -8.39 14.83 -14.20
N GLU A 269 -7.09 15.13 -14.17
CA GLU A 269 -6.46 16.09 -15.09
C GLU A 269 -6.60 15.65 -16.55
N ASP A 270 -6.38 14.36 -16.81
CA ASP A 270 -6.53 13.77 -18.16
C ASP A 270 -7.98 13.85 -18.66
N VAL A 271 -8.96 13.70 -17.76
CA VAL A 271 -10.38 13.84 -18.13
C VAL A 271 -10.70 15.26 -18.55
N LYS A 272 -10.20 16.26 -17.84
CA LYS A 272 -10.37 17.68 -18.20
C LYS A 272 -9.84 17.97 -19.59
N GLU A 273 -8.72 17.33 -19.97
CA GLU A 273 -8.17 17.46 -21.32
C GLU A 273 -9.00 16.71 -22.37
N ALA A 274 -9.46 15.50 -22.07
CA ALA A 274 -10.31 14.72 -22.94
C ALA A 274 -11.64 15.46 -23.24
N LEU A 275 -12.28 16.02 -22.20
CA LEU A 275 -13.51 16.81 -22.34
C LEU A 275 -13.33 18.09 -23.14
N LYS A 276 -12.16 18.75 -23.07
CA LYS A 276 -11.86 19.93 -23.89
C LYS A 276 -11.75 19.59 -25.39
N ARG A 277 -11.32 18.37 -25.72
CA ARG A 277 -11.19 17.89 -27.11
C ARG A 277 -12.52 17.45 -27.68
N ASP A 278 -13.33 16.78 -26.87
CA ASP A 278 -14.66 16.31 -27.27
C ASP A 278 -15.71 17.41 -27.07
N LYS A 279 -15.67 18.40 -27.96
CA LYS A 279 -16.64 19.53 -27.98
C LYS A 279 -18.09 19.11 -28.27
N GLU A 280 -18.33 17.87 -28.69
CA GLU A 280 -19.65 17.34 -29.02
C GLU A 280 -20.29 16.53 -27.89
N SER A 281 -19.51 16.10 -26.87
CA SER A 281 -20.07 15.40 -25.72
C SER A 281 -20.93 16.35 -24.89
N LYS A 282 -22.23 16.21 -25.01
CA LYS A 282 -23.15 16.67 -23.97
C LYS A 282 -22.99 15.76 -22.76
N VAL A 283 -22.00 16.04 -21.91
CA VAL A 283 -21.88 15.38 -20.60
C VAL A 283 -23.12 15.73 -19.81
N THR A 284 -24.08 14.84 -19.82
CA THR A 284 -25.21 14.90 -18.90
C THR A 284 -24.71 14.37 -17.59
N LEU A 285 -24.41 15.27 -16.63
CA LEU A 285 -24.18 14.85 -15.25
C LEU A 285 -25.38 14.01 -14.83
N PRO A 286 -25.19 12.81 -14.26
CA PRO A 286 -26.29 12.05 -13.71
C PRO A 286 -26.99 12.97 -12.69
N GLN A 287 -28.26 13.29 -12.96
CA GLN A 287 -29.10 13.92 -11.95
C GLN A 287 -29.13 12.90 -10.80
N LEU A 288 -28.55 13.29 -9.67
CA LEU A 288 -28.81 12.59 -8.42
C LEU A 288 -30.33 12.56 -8.31
N ALA A 289 -30.92 11.38 -8.48
CA ALA A 289 -32.34 11.23 -8.23
C ALA A 289 -32.56 11.69 -6.81
N ASP A 290 -33.39 12.71 -6.63
CA ASP A 290 -33.91 13.06 -5.31
C ASP A 290 -34.59 11.81 -4.78
N THR A 291 -33.86 11.04 -3.99
CA THR A 291 -34.44 9.91 -3.28
C THR A 291 -35.39 10.55 -2.29
N VAL A 292 -36.67 10.57 -2.65
CA VAL A 292 -37.73 10.92 -1.69
C VAL A 292 -37.60 9.91 -0.57
N LEU A 293 -36.98 10.33 0.53
CA LEU A 293 -36.90 9.54 1.73
C LEU A 293 -38.35 9.27 2.17
N ALA A 294 -38.77 8.02 2.06
CA ALA A 294 -40.03 7.59 2.68
C ALA A 294 -40.05 8.05 4.14
N GLU A 295 -41.22 8.36 4.69
CA GLU A 295 -41.37 8.77 6.06
C GLU A 295 -40.50 7.90 6.98
N ALA A 296 -39.73 8.55 7.85
CA ALA A 296 -38.76 7.85 8.70
C ALA A 296 -39.56 6.83 9.57
N PRO A 297 -39.23 5.54 9.52
CA PRO A 297 -39.85 4.55 10.37
C PRO A 297 -39.58 4.88 11.83
N GLU A 298 -40.49 4.43 12.73
CA GLU A 298 -40.31 4.62 14.17
C GLU A 298 -38.93 4.15 14.66
N ASN A 299 -38.29 4.95 15.50
CA ASN A 299 -37.03 4.60 16.13
C ASN A 299 -37.18 3.32 16.95
N ARG A 300 -36.29 2.34 16.69
CA ARG A 300 -36.28 1.09 17.46
C ARG A 300 -35.20 1.02 18.52
N PHE A 301 -34.20 1.88 18.43
CA PHE A 301 -33.07 1.89 19.33
C PHE A 301 -32.62 3.32 19.58
N ASP A 302 -32.64 3.74 20.84
CA ASP A 302 -32.22 5.07 21.27
C ASP A 302 -31.09 4.96 22.29
N VAL A 303 -29.98 5.58 22.02
CA VAL A 303 -28.89 5.85 22.97
C VAL A 303 -29.01 7.30 23.41
N ARG A 304 -29.08 7.53 24.72
CA ARG A 304 -29.20 8.89 25.29
C ARG A 304 -28.16 9.09 26.36
N ASN A 305 -27.45 10.23 26.27
CA ASN A 305 -26.49 10.66 27.29
C ASN A 305 -25.45 9.58 27.66
N LEU A 306 -25.01 8.78 26.67
CA LEU A 306 -23.97 7.76 26.88
C LEU A 306 -22.67 8.45 27.24
N LYS A 307 -22.10 8.03 28.39
CA LYS A 307 -20.76 8.42 28.83
C LYS A 307 -19.98 7.14 29.07
N PHE A 308 -18.80 7.06 28.47
CA PHE A 308 -17.91 5.91 28.65
C PHE A 308 -16.46 6.32 28.50
N SER A 309 -15.62 5.78 29.36
CA SER A 309 -14.15 5.88 29.27
C SER A 309 -13.50 4.58 29.74
N TYR A 310 -12.40 4.19 29.12
CA TYR A 310 -11.57 3.07 29.62
C TYR A 310 -10.68 3.51 30.79
N THR A 311 -10.28 4.79 30.80
CA THR A 311 -9.49 5.42 31.86
C THR A 311 -10.12 6.76 32.24
N GLU A 312 -9.84 7.27 33.46
CA GLU A 312 -10.43 8.52 33.93
C GLU A 312 -10.06 9.73 33.04
N ASP A 313 -8.91 9.72 32.43
CA ASP A 313 -8.36 10.85 31.67
C ASP A 313 -8.73 10.88 30.18
N HIS A 314 -9.33 9.79 29.63
CA HIS A 314 -9.64 9.68 28.20
C HIS A 314 -11.08 9.20 27.96
N PRO A 315 -12.07 10.11 28.01
CA PRO A 315 -13.46 9.76 27.68
C PRO A 315 -13.60 9.40 26.21
N ILE A 316 -14.24 8.26 25.91
CA ILE A 316 -14.58 7.83 24.55
C ILE A 316 -15.91 8.45 24.13
N PHE A 317 -16.89 8.46 25.06
CA PHE A 317 -18.18 9.09 24.85
C PHE A 317 -18.46 10.08 25.95
N GLU A 318 -18.83 11.30 25.55
CA GLU A 318 -19.34 12.33 26.44
C GLU A 318 -20.71 12.81 25.92
N ASN A 319 -21.76 12.44 26.64
CA ASN A 319 -23.10 12.86 26.27
C ASN A 319 -23.55 12.43 24.86
N PHE A 320 -23.09 11.24 24.41
CA PHE A 320 -23.36 10.71 23.09
C PHE A 320 -24.84 10.34 22.94
N GLN A 321 -25.42 10.68 21.80
CA GLN A 321 -26.81 10.40 21.45
C GLN A 321 -26.88 9.77 20.05
N LEU A 322 -27.69 8.73 19.90
CA LEU A 322 -27.90 8.06 18.62
C LEU A 322 -29.29 7.45 18.61
N SER A 323 -30.05 7.70 17.55
CA SER A 323 -31.32 7.06 17.29
C SER A 323 -31.24 6.25 16.00
N LEU A 324 -31.57 4.97 16.07
CA LEU A 324 -31.56 4.06 14.94
C LEU A 324 -32.99 3.60 14.63
N ASP A 325 -33.31 3.54 13.36
CA ASP A 325 -34.52 2.95 12.81
C ASP A 325 -34.27 1.57 12.21
N GLN A 326 -35.15 1.07 11.34
CA GLN A 326 -35.04 -0.24 10.70
C GLN A 326 -34.10 -0.27 9.50
N ARG A 327 -33.54 0.88 9.10
CA ARG A 327 -32.67 0.96 7.90
C ARG A 327 -31.25 0.57 8.26
N PRO A 328 -30.50 -0.04 7.32
CA PRO A 328 -29.08 -0.25 7.51
C PRO A 328 -28.36 1.06 7.83
N THR A 329 -27.60 1.08 8.93
CA THR A 329 -26.85 2.25 9.38
C THR A 329 -25.36 1.95 9.36
N ALA A 330 -24.59 2.79 8.68
CA ALA A 330 -23.13 2.68 8.67
C ALA A 330 -22.53 3.59 9.76
N ILE A 331 -21.63 3.03 10.57
CA ILE A 331 -20.86 3.78 11.56
C ILE A 331 -19.48 4.06 10.95
N ILE A 332 -19.17 5.33 10.75
CA ILE A 332 -17.90 5.78 10.17
C ILE A 332 -17.15 6.68 11.15
N GLY A 333 -15.83 6.72 11.04
CA GLY A 333 -14.96 7.56 11.87
C GLY A 333 -13.52 7.08 11.86
N GLN A 334 -12.63 7.90 12.38
CA GLN A 334 -11.20 7.59 12.52
C GLN A 334 -10.96 6.39 13.45
N ASN A 335 -9.76 5.79 13.38
CA ASN A 335 -9.34 4.79 14.35
C ASN A 335 -9.26 5.43 15.75
N GLY A 336 -9.74 4.72 16.76
CA GLY A 336 -9.87 5.27 18.13
C GLY A 336 -11.12 6.14 18.38
N ALA A 337 -11.95 6.44 17.39
CA ALA A 337 -13.16 7.23 17.56
C ALA A 337 -14.33 6.51 18.31
N GLY A 338 -14.07 5.33 18.86
CA GLY A 338 -15.06 4.60 19.67
C GLY A 338 -16.06 3.75 18.87
N LYS A 339 -15.85 3.50 17.58
CA LYS A 339 -16.77 2.68 16.75
C LYS A 339 -17.06 1.31 17.35
N THR A 340 -16.00 0.56 17.64
CA THR A 340 -16.09 -0.78 18.25
C THR A 340 -16.58 -0.73 19.71
N THR A 341 -16.39 0.40 20.40
CA THR A 341 -16.89 0.59 21.77
C THR A 341 -18.38 0.86 21.77
N LEU A 342 -18.92 1.39 20.67
CA LEU A 342 -20.36 1.63 20.50
C LEU A 342 -21.12 0.37 20.11
N ASP A 343 -20.49 -0.54 19.37
CA ASP A 343 -21.02 -1.81 18.88
C ASP A 343 -21.08 -2.86 20.01
#